data_be76403d308c8221576a19c28a02564c
#
_entry.id   be76403d308c8221576a19c28a02564c
#
_cell.length_a   1.000
_cell.length_b   1.000
_cell.length_c   1.000
_cell.angle_alpha   90.00
_cell.angle_beta   90.00
_cell.angle_gamma   90.00
#
_symmetry.space_group_name_H-M   'P 1'
#
loop_
_entity.id
_entity.type
_entity.pdbx_description
1 polymer ?
#
loop_
_entity_poly.entity_id
_entity_poly.type
_entity_poly.pdbx_seq_one_letter_code
_entity_poly.pdbx_strand_id
1 'polypeptide(L)'
;MANNKKNITNFNASDTDLTVLRYLENKQKISQRELSQNLGISLGKINFILKALIQKGVVKAKNFRNNKNKSVYAYYLTPDGFNEKAKLTINFFKRKNMEYNELKKELQLLKNEITLLDQKKLNKKSLKKR
;
A
#
# COMPACT_ATOMS: atom_id res chain seq x y z
N MET A 1 -22.54 -0.05 -7.67
CA MET A 1 -21.91 1.20 -7.42
C MET A 1 -20.42 1.08 -7.37
N ALA A 2 -19.83 1.37 -8.50
CA ALA A 2 -18.42 1.16 -8.77
C ALA A 2 -17.46 2.04 -7.97
N ASN A 3 -17.95 3.08 -7.31
CA ASN A 3 -17.11 4.06 -6.64
C ASN A 3 -16.59 3.61 -5.27
N ASN A 4 -17.32 2.73 -4.58
CA ASN A 4 -16.88 2.23 -3.28
C ASN A 4 -15.75 1.21 -3.38
N LYS A 5 -15.69 0.44 -4.48
CA LYS A 5 -14.60 -0.51 -4.71
C LYS A 5 -13.28 0.19 -5.03
N LYS A 6 -13.33 1.37 -5.66
CA LYS A 6 -12.12 2.15 -5.98
C LYS A 6 -11.47 2.78 -4.76
N ASN A 7 -12.25 3.11 -3.73
CA ASN A 7 -11.73 3.73 -2.50
C ASN A 7 -11.13 2.71 -1.53
N ILE A 8 -11.60 1.47 -1.56
CA ILE A 8 -11.11 0.39 -0.68
C ILE A 8 -9.90 -0.31 -1.29
N THR A 9 -9.80 -0.32 -2.63
CA THR A 9 -8.74 -1.02 -3.37
C THR A 9 -7.79 -0.07 -4.07
N ASN A 10 -7.57 1.12 -3.53
CA ASN A 10 -6.62 2.06 -4.12
C ASN A 10 -5.17 1.57 -3.96
N PHE A 11 -4.99 0.26 -4.14
CA PHE A 11 -3.68 -0.31 -4.37
C PHE A 11 -3.36 -0.13 -5.85
N ASN A 12 -2.68 0.95 -6.14
CA ASN A 12 -1.98 1.10 -7.39
C ASN A 12 -1.06 -0.13 -7.58
N ALA A 13 -0.89 -0.61 -8.80
CA ALA A 13 0.02 -1.71 -9.11
C ALA A 13 1.42 -1.46 -8.53
N SER A 14 1.87 -0.20 -8.53
CA SER A 14 3.14 0.21 -7.96
C SER A 14 3.22 0.03 -6.44
N ASP A 15 2.12 0.16 -5.71
CA ASP A 15 2.09 -0.07 -4.25
C ASP A 15 2.26 -1.56 -3.94
N THR A 16 1.62 -2.42 -4.72
CA THR A 16 1.75 -3.86 -4.58
C THR A 16 3.17 -4.31 -4.91
N ASP A 17 3.75 -3.76 -5.98
CA ASP A 17 5.15 -4.02 -6.34
C ASP A 17 6.08 -3.60 -5.20
N LEU A 18 5.87 -2.43 -4.61
CA LEU A 18 6.67 -1.95 -3.50
C LEU A 18 6.57 -2.88 -2.29
N THR A 19 5.37 -3.35 -1.98
CA THR A 19 5.13 -4.29 -0.88
C THR A 19 5.93 -5.58 -1.09
N VAL A 20 5.92 -6.12 -2.31
CA VAL A 20 6.67 -7.33 -2.66
C VAL A 20 8.17 -7.08 -2.57
N LEU A 21 8.65 -5.97 -3.13
CA LEU A 21 10.09 -5.65 -3.10
C LEU A 21 10.61 -5.48 -1.68
N ARG A 22 9.86 -4.83 -0.80
CA ARG A 22 10.22 -4.68 0.62
C ARG A 22 10.30 -6.02 1.33
N TYR A 23 9.35 -6.89 1.05
CA TYR A 23 9.34 -8.22 1.67
C TYR A 23 10.55 -9.04 1.24
N LEU A 24 10.86 -9.04 -0.06
CA LEU A 24 11.98 -9.78 -0.63
C LEU A 24 13.34 -9.26 -0.15
N GLU A 25 13.45 -7.97 0.12
CA GLU A 25 14.68 -7.40 0.69
C GLU A 25 15.00 -7.99 2.07
N ASN A 26 13.97 -8.24 2.86
CA ASN A 26 14.11 -8.75 4.22
C ASN A 26 14.11 -10.27 4.30
N LYS A 27 13.43 -10.95 3.39
CA LYS A 27 13.32 -12.40 3.40
C LYS A 27 13.39 -12.93 1.97
N GLN A 28 14.50 -13.58 1.64
CA GLN A 28 14.83 -13.99 0.27
C GLN A 28 14.38 -15.41 -0.07
N LYS A 29 14.43 -16.34 0.89
CA LYS A 29 14.08 -17.75 0.68
C LYS A 29 12.62 -17.96 1.04
N ILE A 30 11.74 -17.89 0.04
CA ILE A 30 10.31 -17.97 0.28
C ILE A 30 9.60 -18.58 -0.94
N SER A 31 8.60 -19.40 -0.69
CA SER A 31 7.72 -19.89 -1.74
C SER A 31 6.70 -18.82 -2.11
N GLN A 32 6.16 -18.90 -3.33
CA GLN A 32 5.10 -17.99 -3.76
C GLN A 32 3.86 -18.12 -2.87
N ARG A 33 3.56 -19.33 -2.42
CA ARG A 33 2.42 -19.57 -1.53
C ARG A 33 2.61 -18.90 -0.18
N GLU A 34 3.79 -19.01 0.41
CA GLU A 34 4.14 -18.36 1.66
C GLU A 34 4.09 -16.84 1.52
N LEU A 35 4.61 -16.32 0.41
CA LEU A 35 4.56 -14.90 0.10
C LEU A 35 3.11 -14.41 -0.02
N SER A 36 2.26 -15.18 -0.71
CA SER A 36 0.83 -14.91 -0.83
C SER A 36 0.16 -14.83 0.53
N GLN A 37 0.42 -15.80 1.39
CA GLN A 37 -0.17 -15.86 2.74
C GLN A 37 0.29 -14.70 3.61
N ASN A 38 1.58 -14.40 3.60
CA ASN A 38 2.15 -13.35 4.46
C ASN A 38 1.75 -11.95 4.02
N LEU A 39 1.55 -11.73 2.73
CA LEU A 39 1.16 -10.42 2.21
C LEU A 39 -0.34 -10.24 2.04
N GLY A 40 -1.11 -11.33 2.17
CA GLY A 40 -2.56 -11.28 1.93
C GLY A 40 -2.92 -11.00 0.48
N ILE A 41 -2.07 -11.43 -0.45
CA ILE A 41 -2.25 -11.27 -1.89
C ILE A 41 -2.47 -12.65 -2.50
N SER A 42 -3.37 -12.79 -3.47
CA SER A 42 -3.65 -14.07 -4.09
C SER A 42 -2.41 -14.68 -4.75
N LEU A 43 -2.34 -16.00 -4.78
CA LEU A 43 -1.20 -16.72 -5.37
C LEU A 43 -1.02 -16.37 -6.85
N GLY A 44 -2.12 -16.27 -7.59
CA GLY A 44 -2.08 -15.89 -9.01
C GLY A 44 -1.53 -14.48 -9.21
N LYS A 45 -1.90 -13.55 -8.35
CA LYS A 45 -1.40 -12.17 -8.41
C LYS A 45 0.07 -12.10 -8.03
N ILE A 46 0.51 -12.85 -7.02
CA ILE A 46 1.93 -12.95 -6.65
C ILE A 46 2.74 -13.49 -7.82
N ASN A 47 2.28 -14.55 -8.47
CA ASN A 47 2.94 -15.12 -9.64
C ASN A 47 3.08 -14.07 -10.75
N PHE A 48 2.00 -13.36 -11.04
CA PHE A 48 1.98 -12.30 -12.06
C PHE A 48 2.98 -11.18 -11.71
N ILE A 49 2.97 -10.72 -10.47
CA ILE A 49 3.87 -9.64 -10.01
C ILE A 49 5.33 -10.07 -10.11
N LEU A 50 5.66 -11.25 -9.62
CA LEU A 50 7.05 -11.75 -9.65
C LEU A 50 7.56 -11.91 -11.06
N LYS A 51 6.74 -12.44 -11.98
CA LYS A 51 7.11 -12.53 -13.39
C LYS A 51 7.39 -11.17 -13.99
N ALA A 52 6.55 -10.19 -13.71
CA ALA A 52 6.73 -8.83 -14.23
C ALA A 52 8.01 -8.19 -13.68
N LEU A 53 8.28 -8.35 -12.38
CA LEU A 53 9.49 -7.80 -11.75
C LEU A 53 10.76 -8.47 -12.28
N ILE A 54 10.71 -9.76 -12.53
CA ILE A 54 11.83 -10.51 -13.14
C ILE A 54 12.07 -10.02 -14.56
N GLN A 55 11.00 -9.84 -15.35
CA GLN A 55 11.12 -9.34 -16.72
C GLN A 55 11.70 -7.94 -16.79
N LYS A 56 11.36 -7.10 -15.80
CA LYS A 56 11.93 -5.74 -15.70
C LYS A 56 13.40 -5.76 -15.26
N GLY A 57 13.92 -6.89 -14.80
CA GLY A 57 15.27 -6.97 -14.31
C GLY A 57 15.48 -6.39 -12.91
N VAL A 58 14.39 -6.18 -12.15
CA VAL A 58 14.48 -5.65 -10.78
C VAL A 58 14.50 -6.75 -9.73
N VAL A 59 14.09 -7.95 -10.08
CA VAL A 59 14.16 -9.14 -9.24
C VAL A 59 14.81 -10.27 -10.02
N LYS A 60 15.66 -11.03 -9.34
CA LYS A 60 16.28 -12.24 -9.86
C LYS A 60 15.79 -13.44 -9.08
N ALA A 61 15.32 -14.45 -9.76
CA ALA A 61 14.90 -15.71 -9.14
C ALA A 61 16.02 -16.73 -9.26
N LYS A 62 16.34 -17.38 -8.16
CA LYS A 62 17.31 -18.47 -8.11
C LYS A 62 16.60 -19.72 -7.57
N ASN A 63 16.71 -20.82 -8.31
CA ASN A 63 16.11 -22.08 -7.90
C ASN A 63 16.86 -22.64 -6.70
N PHE A 64 16.16 -22.85 -5.62
CA PHE A 64 16.75 -23.42 -4.41
C PHE A 64 16.36 -24.89 -4.32
N ARG A 65 17.32 -25.77 -4.61
CA ARG A 65 17.11 -27.21 -4.47
C ARG A 65 17.23 -27.59 -2.99
N ASN A 66 16.09 -27.75 -2.35
CA ASN A 66 15.99 -28.43 -1.07
C ASN A 66 15.37 -29.80 -1.30
N ASN A 67 15.96 -30.85 -0.75
CA ASN A 67 15.48 -32.23 -0.89
C ASN A 67 14.03 -32.42 -0.44
N LYS A 68 13.48 -31.50 0.33
CA LYS A 68 12.12 -31.56 0.86
C LYS A 68 11.11 -30.69 0.14
N ASN A 69 11.54 -29.71 -0.67
CA ASN A 69 10.60 -28.76 -1.28
C ASN A 69 11.20 -28.20 -2.57
N LYS A 70 10.91 -28.89 -3.68
CA LYS A 70 11.44 -28.55 -5.01
C LYS A 70 10.93 -27.19 -5.55
N SER A 71 9.96 -26.56 -4.87
CA SER A 71 9.30 -25.34 -5.35
C SER A 71 9.72 -24.07 -4.62
N VAL A 72 10.75 -24.12 -3.79
CA VAL A 72 11.25 -22.92 -3.10
C VAL A 72 12.26 -22.21 -3.98
N TYR A 73 11.96 -20.95 -4.28
CA TYR A 73 12.85 -20.06 -5.00
C TYR A 73 13.42 -19.04 -4.03
N ALA A 74 14.68 -18.65 -4.29
CA ALA A 74 15.24 -17.46 -3.66
C ALA A 74 15.04 -16.30 -4.63
N TYR A 75 14.46 -15.22 -4.14
CA TYR A 75 14.25 -14.00 -4.90
C TYR A 75 15.16 -12.91 -4.36
N TYR A 76 15.86 -12.24 -5.24
CA TYR A 76 16.83 -11.20 -4.87
C TYR A 76 16.54 -9.92 -5.63
N LEU A 77 16.69 -8.79 -4.96
CA LEU A 77 16.70 -7.51 -5.65
C LEU A 77 18.03 -7.37 -6.40
N THR A 78 17.93 -7.00 -7.67
CA THR A 78 19.09 -6.58 -8.45
C THR A 78 19.48 -5.15 -8.05
N PRO A 79 20.65 -4.62 -8.47
CA PRO A 79 20.95 -3.20 -8.28
C PRO A 79 19.84 -2.29 -8.83
N ASP A 80 19.27 -2.62 -10.00
CA ASP A 80 18.12 -1.91 -10.55
C ASP A 80 16.87 -2.06 -9.66
N GLY A 81 16.73 -3.20 -8.98
CA GLY A 81 15.65 -3.45 -8.03
C GLY A 81 15.70 -2.52 -6.82
N PHE A 82 16.88 -2.27 -6.29
CA PHE A 82 17.05 -1.30 -5.20
C PHE A 82 16.70 0.12 -5.65
N ASN A 83 17.12 0.49 -6.86
CA ASN A 83 16.79 1.79 -7.43
C ASN A 83 15.28 1.93 -7.66
N GLU A 84 14.64 0.90 -8.19
CA GLU A 84 13.18 0.87 -8.39
C GLU A 84 12.44 0.97 -7.07
N LYS A 85 12.87 0.23 -6.05
CA LYS A 85 12.27 0.30 -4.72
C LYS A 85 12.35 1.71 -4.14
N ALA A 86 13.50 2.37 -4.27
CA ALA A 86 13.70 3.74 -3.82
C ALA A 86 12.76 4.71 -4.54
N LYS A 87 12.65 4.58 -5.86
CA LYS A 87 11.75 5.40 -6.68
C LYS A 87 10.29 5.22 -6.28
N LEU A 88 9.85 3.98 -6.10
CA LEU A 88 8.49 3.66 -5.68
C LEU A 88 8.21 4.19 -4.26
N THR A 89 9.19 4.12 -3.37
CA THR A 89 9.07 4.65 -2.02
C THR A 89 8.87 6.16 -2.02
N ILE A 90 9.64 6.88 -2.81
CA ILE A 90 9.52 8.33 -2.95
C ILE A 90 8.14 8.70 -3.51
N ASN A 91 7.70 8.02 -4.54
CA ASN A 91 6.39 8.27 -5.15
C ASN A 91 5.24 7.97 -4.19
N PHE A 92 5.36 6.87 -3.43
CA PHE A 92 4.40 6.49 -2.40
C PHE A 92 4.32 7.56 -1.31
N PHE A 93 5.47 8.04 -0.84
CA PHE A 93 5.52 9.11 0.16
C PHE A 93 4.83 10.38 -0.33
N LYS A 94 5.13 10.81 -1.57
CA LYS A 94 4.51 12.02 -2.15
C LYS A 94 3.00 11.90 -2.18
N ARG A 95 2.49 10.74 -2.61
CA ARG A 95 1.04 10.50 -2.68
C ARG A 95 0.42 10.49 -1.29
N LYS A 96 1.04 9.80 -0.32
CA LYS A 96 0.55 9.76 1.06
C LYS A 96 0.57 11.13 1.71
N ASN A 97 1.57 11.94 1.41
CA ASN A 97 1.66 13.31 1.90
C ASN A 97 0.53 14.18 1.34
N MET A 98 0.20 14.00 0.06
CA MET A 98 -0.96 14.69 -0.53
C MET A 98 -2.27 14.26 0.12
N GLU A 99 -2.47 12.96 0.33
CA GLU A 99 -3.65 12.44 1.02
C GLU A 99 -3.77 12.99 2.44
N TYR A 100 -2.67 13.06 3.16
CA TYR A 100 -2.61 13.64 4.50
C TYR A 100 -3.05 15.11 4.49
N ASN A 101 -2.52 15.90 3.57
CA ASN A 101 -2.87 17.33 3.46
C ASN A 101 -4.34 17.52 3.10
N GLU A 102 -4.89 16.69 2.22
CA GLU A 102 -6.31 16.70 1.88
C GLU A 102 -7.18 16.39 3.10
N LEU A 103 -6.82 15.33 3.84
CA LEU A 103 -7.53 14.93 5.05
C LEU A 103 -7.47 16.01 6.11
N LYS A 104 -6.33 16.67 6.26
CA LYS A 104 -6.14 17.78 7.18
C LYS A 104 -7.10 18.93 6.87
N LYS A 105 -7.27 19.26 5.59
CA LYS A 105 -8.24 20.28 5.15
C LYS A 105 -9.68 19.88 5.47
N GLU A 106 -10.04 18.63 5.20
CA GLU A 106 -11.37 18.10 5.52
C GLU A 106 -11.68 18.20 7.00
N LEU A 107 -10.72 17.81 7.85
CA LEU A 107 -10.89 17.89 9.30
C LEU A 107 -11.08 19.33 9.76
N GLN A 108 -10.35 20.27 9.16
CA GLN A 108 -10.51 21.70 9.50
C GLN A 108 -11.91 22.22 9.14
N LEU A 109 -12.41 21.83 7.98
CA LEU A 109 -13.78 22.21 7.56
C LEU A 109 -14.82 21.62 8.49
N LEU A 110 -14.69 20.35 8.87
CA LEU A 110 -15.60 19.70 9.82
C LEU A 110 -15.55 20.37 11.19
N LYS A 111 -14.37 20.72 11.65
CA LYS A 111 -14.17 21.43 12.92
C LYS A 111 -14.89 22.78 12.91
N ASN A 112 -14.81 23.50 11.80
CA ASN A 112 -15.50 24.77 11.61
C ASN A 112 -17.02 24.58 11.66
N GLU A 113 -17.55 23.53 11.02
CA GLU A 113 -18.98 23.19 11.08
C GLU A 113 -19.45 22.90 12.50
N ILE A 114 -18.66 22.13 13.25
CA ILE A 114 -18.98 21.80 14.66
C ILE A 114 -19.03 23.08 15.49
N THR A 115 -18.09 23.99 15.29
CA THR A 115 -18.06 25.28 16.00
C THR A 115 -19.31 26.10 15.69
N LEU A 116 -19.74 26.15 14.43
CA LEU A 116 -20.97 26.84 14.03
C LEU A 116 -22.22 26.22 14.64
N LEU A 117 -22.28 24.89 14.70
CA LEU A 117 -23.37 24.17 15.33
C LEU A 117 -23.47 24.49 16.84
N ASP A 118 -22.35 24.54 17.53
CA ASP A 118 -22.29 24.88 18.95
C ASP A 118 -22.71 26.33 19.19
N GLN A 119 -22.34 27.26 18.34
CA GLN A 119 -22.79 28.65 18.39
C GLN A 119 -24.29 28.77 18.19
N LYS A 120 -24.87 28.02 17.24
CA LYS A 120 -26.31 27.98 17.02
C LYS A 120 -27.05 27.42 18.22
N LYS A 121 -26.54 26.41 18.88
CA LYS A 121 -27.12 25.87 20.12
C LYS A 121 -27.11 26.90 21.24
N LEU A 122 -26.00 27.62 21.42
CA LEU A 122 -25.86 28.66 22.42
C LEU A 122 -26.84 29.81 22.14
N ASN A 123 -26.98 30.23 20.89
CA ASN A 123 -27.93 31.27 20.50
C ASN A 123 -29.38 30.87 20.75
N LYS A 124 -29.74 29.62 20.46
CA LYS A 124 -31.09 29.09 20.75
C LYS A 124 -31.37 29.05 22.25
N LYS A 125 -30.39 28.66 23.08
CA LYS A 125 -30.55 28.68 24.56
C LYS A 125 -30.70 30.09 25.09
N SER A 126 -29.96 31.03 24.55
CA SER A 126 -30.07 32.45 24.93
C SER A 126 -31.45 33.03 24.58
N LEU A 127 -32.01 32.69 23.42
CA LEU A 127 -33.34 33.11 22.99
C LEU A 127 -34.46 32.47 23.81
N LYS A 128 -34.29 31.23 24.28
CA LYS A 128 -35.28 30.53 25.10
C LYS A 128 -35.35 31.03 26.54
N LYS A 129 -34.31 31.68 27.03
CA LYS A 129 -34.25 32.25 28.38
C LYS A 129 -34.95 33.62 28.48
N ARG A 130 -35.36 34.18 27.39
CA ARG A 130 -36.16 35.40 27.34
C ARG A 130 -37.63 35.05 27.22
#